data_8a8e51e0104192aa3f6c6132e5efeef3
#
_entry.id   8a8e51e0104192aa3f6c6132e5efeef3
#
_cell.length_a   1.000
_cell.length_b   1.000
_cell.length_c   1.000
_cell.angle_alpha   90.00
_cell.angle_beta   90.00
_cell.angle_gamma   90.00
#
_symmetry.space_group_name_H-M   'P 1'
#
loop_
_entity.id
_entity.type
_entity.pdbx_description
1 polymer ?
#
loop_
_entity_poly.entity_id
_entity_poly.type
_entity_poly.pdbx_seq_one_letter_code
_entity_poly.pdbx_strand_id
1 'polypeptide(L)'
;MNIDFDKTQGLVPVIIQDVQTLEVLMLGYMNAEAWAKTQAEGKVTFFSRSKNRLWTKGEESGNFLFVKETHIDCDNDTILIKASPVGPTCHTGSRSCFKTNYNQNFIFELEQIIKDRYDNPTEESYVNKLRKKGLNKIAQKVGEEGVETVIAALNETDEDFVNESSDLIFHLLVLLKEKGKTLEDIALNLQGRHQK
;
A
#
# COMPACT_ATOMS: atom_id res chain seq x y z
N MET A 1 -13.17 -2.18 21.35
CA MET A 1 -12.82 -3.45 20.68
C MET A 1 -12.39 -4.41 21.78
N ASN A 2 -13.00 -5.58 21.87
CA ASN A 2 -12.70 -6.53 22.94
C ASN A 2 -11.92 -7.70 22.31
N ILE A 3 -10.65 -7.85 22.68
CA ILE A 3 -9.79 -8.93 22.21
C ILE A 3 -9.80 -10.01 23.28
N ASP A 4 -10.00 -11.26 22.89
CA ASP A 4 -9.99 -12.42 23.78
C ASP A 4 -8.56 -12.98 23.92
N PHE A 5 -7.78 -12.36 24.80
CA PHE A 5 -6.42 -12.84 25.10
C PHE A 5 -6.42 -14.18 25.82
N ASP A 6 -7.48 -14.54 26.54
CA ASP A 6 -7.53 -15.78 27.33
C ASP A 6 -7.62 -17.01 26.43
N LYS A 7 -8.33 -16.90 25.31
CA LYS A 7 -8.47 -17.97 24.30
C LYS A 7 -7.13 -18.41 23.72
N THR A 8 -6.15 -17.51 23.67
CA THR A 8 -4.82 -17.74 23.10
C THR A 8 -3.68 -17.72 24.13
N GLN A 9 -3.99 -18.04 25.38
CA GLN A 9 -3.01 -18.09 26.48
C GLN A 9 -2.25 -16.75 26.67
N GLY A 10 -2.94 -15.63 26.48
CA GLY A 10 -2.41 -14.28 26.68
C GLY A 10 -1.68 -13.67 25.47
N LEU A 11 -1.54 -14.37 24.36
CA LEU A 11 -0.83 -13.88 23.16
C LEU A 11 -1.68 -14.08 21.91
N VAL A 12 -2.18 -12.99 21.34
CA VAL A 12 -2.89 -13.04 20.06
C VAL A 12 -1.95 -12.82 18.88
N PRO A 13 -2.14 -13.51 17.75
CA PRO A 13 -1.44 -13.23 16.52
C PRO A 13 -1.88 -11.87 15.96
N VAL A 14 -0.94 -11.15 15.37
CA VAL A 14 -1.16 -9.84 14.76
C VAL A 14 -0.57 -9.82 13.37
N ILE A 15 -1.42 -9.67 12.38
CA ILE A 15 -1.05 -9.50 10.98
C ILE A 15 -0.84 -8.01 10.72
N ILE A 16 0.30 -7.65 10.16
CA ILE A 16 0.57 -6.28 9.71
C ILE A 16 0.46 -6.23 8.20
N GLN A 17 -0.39 -5.35 7.72
CA GLN A 17 -0.63 -5.09 6.31
C GLN A 17 -0.27 -3.63 6.01
N ASP A 18 0.35 -3.38 4.88
CA ASP A 18 0.56 -2.01 4.38
C ASP A 18 -0.79 -1.39 4.02
N VAL A 19 -1.07 -0.20 4.57
CA VAL A 19 -2.36 0.47 4.35
C VAL A 19 -2.58 0.90 2.90
N GLN A 20 -1.51 1.12 2.16
CA GLN A 20 -1.56 1.62 0.77
C GLN A 20 -1.55 0.47 -0.23
N THR A 21 -0.60 -0.44 -0.10
CA THR A 21 -0.41 -1.52 -1.09
C THR A 21 -1.18 -2.79 -0.74
N LEU A 22 -1.76 -2.87 0.45
CA LEU A 22 -2.42 -4.05 1.00
C LEU A 22 -1.51 -5.28 1.09
N GLU A 23 -0.20 -5.11 0.93
CA GLU A 23 0.78 -6.17 1.11
C GLU A 23 0.86 -6.58 2.58
N VAL A 24 0.89 -7.89 2.84
CA VAL A 24 1.16 -8.40 4.20
C VAL A 24 2.66 -8.23 4.49
N LEU A 25 2.98 -7.41 5.48
CA LEU A 25 4.35 -7.04 5.81
C LEU A 25 5.02 -8.02 6.76
N MET A 26 4.32 -8.42 7.81
CA MET A 26 4.81 -9.36 8.81
C MET A 26 3.67 -9.90 9.68
N LEU A 27 3.99 -10.94 10.45
CA LEU A 27 3.19 -11.44 11.55
C LEU A 27 4.01 -11.31 12.85
N GLY A 28 3.35 -10.88 13.91
CA GLY A 28 3.89 -10.85 15.27
C GLY A 28 2.85 -11.29 16.29
N TYR A 29 3.17 -11.13 17.58
CA TYR A 29 2.25 -11.46 18.66
C TYR A 29 2.15 -10.29 19.63
N MET A 30 0.96 -10.07 20.19
CA MET A 30 0.70 -9.07 21.22
C MET A 30 0.04 -9.74 22.43
N ASN A 31 0.46 -9.29 23.61
CA ASN A 31 -0.32 -9.43 24.84
C ASN A 31 -1.14 -8.15 25.07
N ALA A 32 -1.94 -8.12 26.12
CA ALA A 32 -2.79 -6.96 26.45
C ALA A 32 -1.96 -5.67 26.62
N GLU A 33 -0.76 -5.75 27.20
CA GLU A 33 0.14 -4.59 27.40
C GLU A 33 0.70 -4.07 26.08
N ALA A 34 1.15 -4.97 25.17
CA ALA A 34 1.62 -4.59 23.84
C ALA A 34 0.51 -3.91 23.02
N TRP A 35 -0.71 -4.43 23.11
CA TRP A 35 -1.88 -3.84 22.48
C TRP A 35 -2.17 -2.44 23.03
N ALA A 36 -2.25 -2.29 24.36
CA ALA A 36 -2.48 -1.00 24.99
C ALA A 36 -1.42 0.04 24.59
N LYS A 37 -0.15 -0.35 24.55
CA LYS A 37 0.96 0.51 24.11
C LYS A 37 0.83 0.88 22.63
N THR A 38 0.48 -0.07 21.77
CA THR A 38 0.26 0.18 20.33
C THR A 38 -0.85 1.23 20.13
N GLN A 39 -1.96 1.12 20.86
CA GLN A 39 -3.06 2.08 20.77
C GLN A 39 -2.68 3.48 21.29
N ALA A 40 -1.91 3.53 22.38
CA ALA A 40 -1.50 4.80 23.00
C ALA A 40 -0.47 5.57 22.16
N GLU A 41 0.49 4.87 21.56
CA GLU A 41 1.62 5.49 20.85
C GLU A 41 1.41 5.57 19.31
N GLY A 42 0.42 4.87 18.76
CA GLY A 42 0.21 4.79 17.33
C GLY A 42 1.33 4.07 16.56
N LYS A 43 2.19 3.34 17.27
CA LYS A 43 3.29 2.55 16.72
C LYS A 43 3.11 1.08 17.08
N VAL A 44 3.31 0.20 16.11
CA VAL A 44 3.15 -1.24 16.34
C VAL A 44 4.17 -1.75 17.35
N THR A 45 3.69 -2.23 18.49
CA THR A 45 4.48 -2.84 19.56
C THR A 45 4.04 -4.28 19.76
N PHE A 46 4.96 -5.22 19.67
CA PHE A 46 4.74 -6.65 19.86
C PHE A 46 5.23 -7.11 21.24
N PHE A 47 4.82 -8.32 21.60
CA PHE A 47 5.45 -9.07 22.66
C PHE A 47 6.43 -10.09 22.08
N SER A 48 7.71 -9.95 22.42
CA SER A 48 8.75 -10.88 21.98
C SER A 48 8.74 -12.14 22.85
N ARG A 49 8.29 -13.26 22.27
CA ARG A 49 8.26 -14.56 22.96
C ARG A 49 9.65 -15.06 23.41
N SER A 50 10.66 -14.79 22.59
CA SER A 50 12.05 -15.24 22.88
C SER A 50 12.76 -14.38 23.92
N LYS A 51 12.49 -13.06 23.95
CA LYS A 51 13.11 -12.11 24.89
C LYS A 51 12.21 -11.80 26.08
N ASN A 52 10.98 -12.31 26.10
CA ASN A 52 9.96 -12.08 27.14
C ASN A 52 9.80 -10.59 27.50
N ARG A 53 9.69 -9.72 26.48
CA ARG A 53 9.53 -8.27 26.65
C ARG A 53 8.69 -7.65 25.55
N LEU A 54 8.20 -6.45 25.79
CA LEU A 54 7.65 -5.61 24.74
C LEU A 54 8.74 -5.21 23.75
N TRP A 55 8.36 -5.12 22.47
CA TRP A 55 9.24 -4.73 21.39
C TRP A 55 8.46 -3.84 20.38
N THR A 56 8.82 -2.56 20.32
CA THR A 56 8.26 -1.66 19.31
C THR A 56 9.00 -1.85 18.00
N LYS A 57 8.27 -2.20 16.95
CA LYS A 57 8.88 -2.40 15.63
C LYS A 57 9.56 -1.11 15.19
N GLY A 58 10.84 -1.22 14.87
CA GLY A 58 11.66 -0.07 14.49
C GLY A 58 12.44 0.59 15.65
N GLU A 59 12.35 0.09 16.89
CA GLU A 59 13.04 0.70 18.04
C GLU A 59 14.57 0.79 17.88
N GLU A 60 15.18 -0.14 17.12
CA GLU A 60 16.63 -0.14 16.84
C GLU A 60 16.94 0.44 15.44
N SER A 61 16.10 0.17 14.43
CA SER A 61 16.39 0.51 13.03
C SER A 61 15.82 1.85 12.57
N GLY A 62 14.90 2.47 13.33
CA GLY A 62 14.15 3.63 12.89
C GLY A 62 12.97 3.31 11.93
N ASN A 63 12.87 2.07 11.43
CA ASN A 63 11.83 1.64 10.50
C ASN A 63 10.54 1.29 11.26
N PHE A 64 9.86 2.31 11.76
CA PHE A 64 8.60 2.17 12.50
C PHE A 64 7.44 1.78 11.57
N LEU A 65 6.42 1.15 12.16
CA LEU A 65 5.13 0.89 11.56
C LEU A 65 4.08 1.75 12.27
N PHE A 66 3.58 2.78 11.59
CA PHE A 66 2.56 3.66 12.16
C PHE A 66 1.16 3.10 11.89
N VAL A 67 0.40 2.88 12.96
CA VAL A 67 -0.97 2.37 12.90
C VAL A 67 -1.88 3.36 12.18
N LYS A 68 -2.67 2.86 11.22
CA LYS A 68 -3.71 3.61 10.51
C LYS A 68 -5.11 3.07 10.81
N GLU A 69 -5.26 1.74 10.72
CA GLU A 69 -6.53 1.07 10.99
C GLU A 69 -6.25 -0.20 11.79
N THR A 70 -7.21 -0.62 12.59
CA THR A 70 -7.17 -1.88 13.33
C THR A 70 -8.48 -2.62 13.19
N HIS A 71 -8.40 -3.91 12.90
CA HIS A 71 -9.54 -4.80 12.79
C HIS A 71 -9.29 -6.02 13.66
N ILE A 72 -10.35 -6.54 14.26
CA ILE A 72 -10.34 -7.77 15.04
C ILE A 72 -11.18 -8.77 14.25
N ASP A 73 -10.77 -10.01 14.20
CA ASP A 73 -11.49 -11.06 13.49
C ASP A 73 -12.82 -11.43 14.16
N CYS A 74 -13.56 -12.35 13.55
CA CYS A 74 -14.94 -12.66 13.94
C CYS A 74 -15.06 -13.35 15.31
N ASP A 75 -14.01 -13.98 15.82
CA ASP A 75 -13.98 -14.68 17.11
C ASP A 75 -13.02 -14.05 18.13
N ASN A 76 -12.55 -12.82 17.83
CA ASN A 76 -11.82 -11.89 18.70
C ASN A 76 -10.43 -12.38 19.15
N ASP A 77 -9.78 -13.26 18.43
CA ASP A 77 -8.48 -13.82 18.80
C ASP A 77 -7.33 -13.50 17.84
N THR A 78 -7.60 -12.72 16.78
CA THR A 78 -6.60 -12.25 15.81
C THR A 78 -6.78 -10.77 15.52
N ILE A 79 -5.66 -10.04 15.38
CA ILE A 79 -5.66 -8.61 15.04
C ILE A 79 -5.07 -8.42 13.65
N LEU A 80 -5.76 -7.66 12.79
CA LEU A 80 -5.21 -7.09 11.58
C LEU A 80 -4.94 -5.60 11.82
N ILE A 81 -3.68 -5.18 11.68
CA ILE A 81 -3.28 -3.77 11.71
C ILE A 81 -2.86 -3.35 10.32
N LYS A 82 -3.58 -2.38 9.74
CA LYS A 82 -3.11 -1.67 8.57
C LYS A 82 -2.19 -0.55 9.02
N ALA A 83 -0.94 -0.59 8.59
CA ALA A 83 0.11 0.31 9.02
C ALA A 83 0.80 1.01 7.85
N SER A 84 1.33 2.21 8.09
CA SER A 84 2.23 2.91 7.17
C SER A 84 3.67 2.65 7.59
N PRO A 85 4.48 1.91 6.81
CA PRO A 85 5.89 1.68 7.10
C PRO A 85 6.73 2.90 6.73
N VAL A 86 7.75 3.22 7.54
CA VAL A 86 8.73 4.28 7.24
C VAL A 86 9.84 3.75 6.32
N GLY A 87 10.09 2.45 6.32
CA GLY A 87 11.13 1.80 5.54
C GLY A 87 10.96 0.29 5.55
N PRO A 88 12.01 -0.48 5.21
CA PRO A 88 11.95 -1.93 5.16
C PRO A 88 11.43 -2.54 6.46
N THR A 89 10.43 -3.40 6.36
CA THR A 89 9.87 -4.08 7.54
C THR A 89 10.75 -5.24 7.98
N CYS A 90 11.33 -5.99 7.05
CA CYS A 90 12.19 -7.12 7.38
C CYS A 90 13.59 -6.66 7.82
N HIS A 91 14.20 -7.40 8.77
CA HIS A 91 15.58 -7.17 9.21
C HIS A 91 16.61 -7.43 8.11
N THR A 92 16.24 -8.14 7.03
CA THR A 92 17.10 -8.36 5.85
C THR A 92 17.10 -7.19 4.87
N GLY A 93 16.36 -6.10 5.16
CA GLY A 93 16.21 -4.95 4.29
C GLY A 93 15.09 -5.09 3.24
N SER A 94 14.35 -6.20 3.22
CA SER A 94 13.18 -6.35 2.33
C SER A 94 11.94 -5.66 2.91
N ARG A 95 11.05 -5.23 2.03
CA ARG A 95 9.79 -4.56 2.39
C ARG A 95 8.92 -5.44 3.28
N SER A 96 8.77 -6.71 2.94
CA SER A 96 7.98 -7.71 3.65
C SER A 96 8.84 -8.86 4.17
N CYS A 97 8.43 -9.49 5.29
CA CYS A 97 9.03 -10.73 5.78
C CYS A 97 8.68 -11.95 4.91
N PHE A 98 7.68 -11.86 4.05
CA PHE A 98 7.18 -12.98 3.23
C PHE A 98 7.86 -13.12 1.88
N LYS A 99 8.82 -12.25 1.54
CA LYS A 99 9.69 -12.34 0.34
C LYS A 99 8.92 -12.68 -0.95
N THR A 100 7.99 -11.85 -1.33
CA THR A 100 7.38 -11.93 -2.67
C THR A 100 8.37 -11.38 -3.70
N ASN A 101 8.57 -12.09 -4.83
CA ASN A 101 9.52 -11.69 -5.87
C ASN A 101 9.05 -10.47 -6.69
N TYR A 102 7.78 -10.13 -6.61
CA TYR A 102 7.19 -8.95 -7.24
C TYR A 102 6.03 -8.41 -6.40
N ASN A 103 5.80 -7.13 -6.50
CA ASN A 103 4.69 -6.48 -5.81
C ASN A 103 3.41 -6.58 -6.66
N GLN A 104 2.53 -7.51 -6.33
CA GLN A 104 1.23 -7.69 -7.01
C GLN A 104 0.35 -6.43 -6.93
N ASN A 105 0.63 -5.58 -5.96
CA ASN A 105 -0.11 -4.33 -5.74
C ASN A 105 0.68 -3.09 -6.19
N PHE A 106 1.65 -3.25 -7.11
CA PHE A 106 2.51 -2.17 -7.56
C PHE A 106 1.74 -0.97 -8.12
N ILE A 107 0.55 -1.18 -8.70
CA ILE A 107 -0.29 -0.08 -9.20
C ILE A 107 -0.68 0.89 -8.06
N PHE A 108 -0.97 0.40 -6.86
CA PHE A 108 -1.24 1.25 -5.69
C PHE A 108 0.03 1.96 -5.19
N GLU A 109 1.17 1.28 -5.26
CA GLU A 109 2.46 1.91 -4.96
C GLU A 109 2.80 3.00 -5.97
N LEU A 110 2.57 2.75 -7.26
CA LEU A 110 2.77 3.70 -8.34
C LEU A 110 1.92 4.97 -8.14
N GLU A 111 0.67 4.82 -7.71
CA GLU A 111 -0.18 5.96 -7.34
C GLU A 111 0.47 6.82 -6.26
N GLN A 112 1.05 6.21 -5.22
CA GLN A 112 1.75 6.94 -4.16
C GLN A 112 3.05 7.60 -4.65
N ILE A 113 3.80 6.92 -5.51
CA ILE A 113 4.99 7.50 -6.16
C ILE A 113 4.62 8.74 -6.99
N ILE A 114 3.53 8.68 -7.75
CA ILE A 114 3.03 9.82 -8.51
C ILE A 114 2.63 10.95 -7.57
N LYS A 115 1.88 10.65 -6.50
CA LYS A 115 1.49 11.64 -5.49
C LYS A 115 2.71 12.31 -4.86
N ASP A 116 3.70 11.52 -4.44
CA ASP A 116 4.92 12.05 -3.84
C ASP A 116 5.67 12.98 -4.79
N ARG A 117 5.75 12.63 -6.08
CA ARG A 117 6.35 13.51 -7.10
C ARG A 117 5.57 14.79 -7.34
N TYR A 118 4.24 14.81 -7.10
CA TYR A 118 3.45 16.06 -7.12
C TYR A 118 3.73 16.92 -5.90
N ASP A 119 3.87 16.32 -4.72
CA ASP A 119 4.06 17.01 -3.44
C ASP A 119 5.52 17.47 -3.28
N ASN A 120 6.49 16.73 -3.84
CA ASN A 120 7.94 16.98 -3.81
C ASN A 120 8.50 17.07 -5.24
N PRO A 121 8.25 18.17 -5.98
CA PRO A 121 8.59 18.27 -7.38
C PRO A 121 10.11 18.40 -7.60
N THR A 122 10.65 17.61 -8.56
CA THR A 122 12.01 17.74 -9.08
C THR A 122 12.00 18.05 -10.58
N GLU A 123 13.03 18.72 -11.10
CA GLU A 123 13.10 19.08 -12.53
C GLU A 123 13.25 17.86 -13.45
N GLU A 124 13.86 16.78 -12.95
CA GLU A 124 14.10 15.55 -13.71
C GLU A 124 12.84 14.69 -13.84
N SER A 125 11.87 14.83 -12.93
CA SER A 125 10.67 14.01 -12.88
C SER A 125 9.79 14.21 -14.12
N TYR A 126 9.51 13.11 -14.85
CA TYR A 126 8.59 13.13 -15.99
C TYR A 126 7.17 13.58 -15.58
N VAL A 127 6.69 13.12 -14.42
CA VAL A 127 5.38 13.54 -13.87
C VAL A 127 5.32 15.06 -13.74
N ASN A 128 6.38 15.69 -13.21
CA ASN A 128 6.42 17.14 -13.06
C ASN A 128 6.53 17.89 -14.40
N LYS A 129 7.28 17.34 -15.36
CA LYS A 129 7.32 17.89 -16.73
C LYS A 129 5.96 17.84 -17.40
N LEU A 130 5.22 16.74 -17.21
CA LEU A 130 3.88 16.57 -17.75
C LEU A 130 2.87 17.53 -17.07
N ARG A 131 2.92 17.63 -15.73
CA ARG A 131 2.11 18.57 -14.95
C ARG A 131 2.29 20.02 -15.39
N LYS A 132 3.54 20.46 -15.64
CA LYS A 132 3.85 21.83 -16.13
C LYS A 132 3.20 22.10 -17.49
N LYS A 133 2.96 21.08 -18.33
CA LYS A 133 2.25 21.22 -19.62
C LYS A 133 0.73 21.33 -19.46
N GLY A 134 0.22 21.09 -18.27
CA GLY A 134 -1.18 21.28 -17.89
C GLY A 134 -2.12 20.12 -18.22
N LEU A 135 -3.34 20.23 -17.70
CA LEU A 135 -4.39 19.20 -17.79
C LEU A 135 -4.67 18.71 -19.21
N ASN A 136 -4.70 19.62 -20.19
CA ASN A 136 -4.97 19.26 -21.60
C ASN A 136 -3.92 18.27 -22.14
N LYS A 137 -2.63 18.48 -21.81
CA LYS A 137 -1.57 17.56 -22.25
C LYS A 137 -1.62 16.22 -21.52
N ILE A 138 -1.96 16.23 -20.23
CA ILE A 138 -2.16 15.00 -19.45
C ILE A 138 -3.32 14.17 -20.05
N ALA A 139 -4.46 14.81 -20.31
CA ALA A 139 -5.63 14.16 -20.91
C ALA A 139 -5.34 13.66 -22.34
N GLN A 140 -4.58 14.43 -23.13
CA GLN A 140 -4.13 14.02 -24.46
C GLN A 140 -3.32 12.74 -24.40
N LYS A 141 -2.37 12.61 -23.43
CA LYS A 141 -1.56 11.39 -23.27
C LYS A 141 -2.42 10.16 -22.97
N VAL A 142 -3.42 10.25 -22.10
CA VAL A 142 -4.35 9.13 -21.87
C VAL A 142 -5.04 8.70 -23.16
N GLY A 143 -5.42 9.64 -24.03
CA GLY A 143 -6.02 9.33 -25.32
C GLY A 143 -5.03 8.68 -26.30
N GLU A 144 -3.79 9.18 -26.38
CA GLU A 144 -2.71 8.63 -27.20
C GLU A 144 -2.45 7.17 -26.79
N GLU A 145 -2.14 6.89 -25.51
CA GLU A 145 -1.84 5.55 -25.00
C GLU A 145 -3.03 4.59 -25.15
N GLY A 146 -4.26 5.11 -25.02
CA GLY A 146 -5.47 4.31 -25.27
C GLY A 146 -5.59 3.85 -26.72
N VAL A 147 -5.24 4.68 -27.70
CA VAL A 147 -5.20 4.30 -29.11
C VAL A 147 -4.04 3.34 -29.40
N GLU A 148 -2.85 3.59 -28.87
CA GLU A 148 -1.67 2.75 -29.01
C GLU A 148 -1.90 1.37 -28.40
N THR A 149 -2.56 1.27 -27.24
CA THR A 149 -3.00 -0.02 -26.66
C THR A 149 -3.91 -0.82 -27.61
N VAL A 150 -4.86 -0.15 -28.30
CA VAL A 150 -5.74 -0.83 -29.27
C VAL A 150 -4.97 -1.30 -30.49
N ILE A 151 -4.03 -0.51 -30.99
CA ILE A 151 -3.20 -0.87 -32.14
C ILE A 151 -2.32 -2.08 -31.79
N ALA A 152 -1.67 -2.05 -30.64
CA ALA A 152 -0.83 -3.13 -30.15
C ALA A 152 -1.63 -4.44 -29.98
N ALA A 153 -2.83 -4.36 -29.42
CA ALA A 153 -3.70 -5.52 -29.23
C ALA A 153 -4.13 -6.20 -30.55
N LEU A 154 -4.18 -5.45 -31.66
CA LEU A 154 -4.65 -5.95 -32.95
C LEU A 154 -3.52 -6.35 -33.92
N ASN A 155 -2.36 -5.69 -33.83
CA ASN A 155 -1.37 -5.75 -34.91
C ASN A 155 0.10 -5.95 -34.44
N GLU A 156 0.38 -5.95 -33.15
CA GLU A 156 1.72 -5.98 -32.60
C GLU A 156 1.95 -7.20 -31.69
N THR A 157 3.04 -7.22 -30.93
CA THR A 157 3.37 -8.34 -30.04
C THR A 157 2.67 -8.22 -28.68
N ASP A 158 2.61 -9.33 -27.92
CA ASP A 158 2.11 -9.30 -26.54
C ASP A 158 2.93 -8.38 -25.64
N GLU A 159 4.24 -8.23 -25.94
CA GLU A 159 5.12 -7.32 -25.21
C GLU A 159 4.76 -5.86 -25.48
N ASP A 160 4.52 -5.49 -26.74
CA ASP A 160 4.08 -4.13 -27.11
C ASP A 160 2.71 -3.82 -26.46
N PHE A 161 1.77 -4.76 -26.51
CA PHE A 161 0.48 -4.60 -25.84
C PHE A 161 0.59 -4.37 -24.34
N VAL A 162 1.50 -5.10 -23.65
CA VAL A 162 1.76 -4.89 -22.21
C VAL A 162 2.40 -3.52 -21.95
N ASN A 163 3.33 -3.08 -22.83
CA ASN A 163 3.99 -1.78 -22.71
C ASN A 163 2.97 -0.64 -22.83
N GLU A 164 2.15 -0.62 -23.90
CA GLU A 164 1.16 0.42 -24.14
C GLU A 164 0.06 0.43 -23.06
N SER A 165 -0.37 -0.76 -22.61
CA SER A 165 -1.31 -0.88 -21.48
C SER A 165 -0.73 -0.32 -20.18
N SER A 166 0.57 -0.48 -19.96
CA SER A 166 1.26 0.05 -18.79
C SER A 166 1.35 1.59 -18.85
N ASP A 167 1.64 2.14 -20.02
CA ASP A 167 1.68 3.58 -20.24
C ASP A 167 0.29 4.22 -20.11
N LEU A 168 -0.74 3.55 -20.59
CA LEU A 168 -2.13 3.99 -20.38
C LEU A 168 -2.48 4.07 -18.89
N ILE A 169 -2.17 3.02 -18.12
CA ILE A 169 -2.41 3.00 -16.67
C ILE A 169 -1.62 4.11 -15.98
N PHE A 170 -0.34 4.29 -16.33
CA PHE A 170 0.49 5.34 -15.76
C PHE A 170 -0.09 6.73 -16.01
N HIS A 171 -0.44 7.06 -17.26
CA HIS A 171 -0.99 8.38 -17.60
C HIS A 171 -2.39 8.59 -17.02
N LEU A 172 -3.20 7.52 -16.87
CA LEU A 172 -4.47 7.58 -16.18
C LEU A 172 -4.28 7.93 -14.68
N LEU A 173 -3.30 7.34 -14.00
CA LEU A 173 -2.99 7.68 -12.60
C LEU A 173 -2.56 9.14 -12.45
N VAL A 174 -1.75 9.66 -13.38
CA VAL A 174 -1.37 11.09 -13.39
C VAL A 174 -2.60 11.97 -13.59
N LEU A 175 -3.51 11.60 -14.48
CA LEU A 175 -4.75 12.34 -14.72
C LEU A 175 -5.67 12.30 -13.49
N LEU A 176 -5.82 11.15 -12.83
CA LEU A 176 -6.58 11.02 -11.59
C LEU A 176 -6.04 11.97 -10.52
N LYS A 177 -4.72 11.97 -10.30
CA LYS A 177 -4.07 12.87 -9.33
C LYS A 177 -4.34 14.34 -9.68
N GLU A 178 -4.21 14.75 -10.94
CA GLU A 178 -4.48 16.13 -11.40
C GLU A 178 -5.95 16.53 -11.16
N LYS A 179 -6.88 15.56 -11.24
CA LYS A 179 -8.31 15.75 -10.97
C LYS A 179 -8.69 15.60 -9.49
N GLY A 180 -7.73 15.36 -8.60
CA GLY A 180 -7.98 15.12 -7.17
C GLY A 180 -8.75 13.82 -6.90
N LYS A 181 -8.55 12.81 -7.75
CA LYS A 181 -9.16 11.48 -7.67
C LYS A 181 -8.11 10.41 -7.42
N THR A 182 -8.54 9.24 -6.98
CA THR A 182 -7.70 8.10 -6.61
C THR A 182 -8.17 6.81 -7.28
N LEU A 183 -7.32 5.78 -7.25
CA LEU A 183 -7.74 4.41 -7.62
C LEU A 183 -8.90 3.91 -6.75
N GLU A 184 -8.94 4.32 -5.49
CA GLU A 184 -10.04 3.98 -4.58
C GLU A 184 -11.38 4.53 -5.10
N ASP A 185 -11.42 5.80 -5.57
CA ASP A 185 -12.62 6.37 -6.18
C ASP A 185 -13.12 5.53 -7.38
N ILE A 186 -12.17 5.04 -8.20
CA ILE A 186 -12.51 4.18 -9.36
C ILE A 186 -13.01 2.82 -8.89
N ALA A 187 -12.32 2.20 -7.93
CA ALA A 187 -12.70 0.90 -7.38
C ALA A 187 -14.11 0.93 -6.75
N LEU A 188 -14.41 1.94 -5.94
CA LEU A 188 -15.73 2.14 -5.33
C LEU A 188 -16.83 2.32 -6.39
N ASN A 189 -16.56 3.10 -7.44
CA ASN A 189 -17.50 3.28 -8.54
C ASN A 189 -17.78 1.96 -9.27
N LEU A 190 -16.72 1.19 -9.58
CA LEU A 190 -16.87 -0.13 -10.23
C LEU A 190 -17.63 -1.10 -9.34
N GLN A 191 -17.29 -1.16 -8.03
CA GLN A 191 -17.98 -2.00 -7.06
C GLN A 191 -19.47 -1.66 -6.99
N GLY A 192 -19.83 -0.38 -6.96
CA GLY A 192 -21.22 0.07 -6.93
C GLY A 192 -22.02 -0.32 -8.19
N ARG A 193 -21.35 -0.52 -9.34
CA ARG A 193 -21.99 -1.01 -10.57
C ARG A 193 -22.27 -2.52 -10.56
N HIS A 194 -21.46 -3.30 -9.80
CA HIS A 194 -21.60 -4.76 -9.70
C HIS A 194 -22.58 -5.21 -8.61
N GLN A 195 -23.04 -4.32 -7.75
CA GLN A 195 -24.05 -4.62 -6.72
C GLN A 195 -25.49 -4.44 -7.21
N LYS A 196 -25.68 -4.19 -8.51
CA LYS A 196 -26.98 -4.14 -9.19
C LYS A 196 -27.19 -5.45 -9.94
#